data_cdaf734823107f19063686a1bb574f13
#
_entry.id   cdaf734823107f19063686a1bb574f13
#
_cell.length_a   1.000
_cell.length_b   1.000
_cell.length_c   1.000
_cell.angle_alpha   90.00
_cell.angle_beta   90.00
_cell.angle_gamma   90.00
#
_symmetry.space_group_name_H-M   'P 1'
#
loop_
_entity.id
_entity.type
_entity.pdbx_description
1 polymer ?
#
loop_
_entity_poly.entity_id
_entity_poly.type
_entity_poly.pdbx_seq_one_letter_code
_entity_poly.pdbx_strand_id
1 'polypeptide(L)'
;MFSFDDVIEDISGSGKYSLLLIAIPYYGAFAGAFLLTGAVFLGNTPNSRCLIEPYDNKNVYPNLMEDFIKEVFIPWNSKAKDYDRCKRNMFEDVGLCANNLNSTCLSQLVNSTGVSVVDCTDGYVYDQSIFEPTIVTEWDLVCARGLSNAFTNFAFYLGLFSGSIVGGILSDRFGRIKVYRTVPILMFIAVFSGAYSPNVYVYSVFRFLSAFFEFMAVVAVYTYVAEITKRDWRITIGLGYNAVFGAGCMVLSLLAYAWRDWRSLEIAISVSILPLVPLSWLMPESPRWLCFKGRLADAKKICVTMAKRNGTELSADVWSETEKHYNSENNEQGKTNTNSLKETFSRPYTRFFIVAVMFVWAITSMVYYGLILNTGSLVGNIFINNTIGGLMELLADTVAIPVISFIGFTRTNGYSLFIASVTCLASTVALQFGSHIIAVQNFATALAMIGKFGASLAFGVLYQHTVEMFATVGRSTAFGLSMMAARIGSLFSPFTVQTNYEMPWLSPVRLNE
;
A
#
# COMPACT_ATOMS: atom_id res chain seq x y z
N MET A 1 23.50 -16.85 28.83
CA MET A 1 22.09 -17.19 28.66
C MET A 1 21.94 -17.67 27.23
N PHE A 2 21.62 -18.94 27.02
CA PHE A 2 21.53 -19.55 25.69
C PHE A 2 20.45 -18.85 24.84
N SER A 3 20.77 -18.59 23.58
CA SER A 3 19.82 -18.06 22.60
C SER A 3 19.86 -18.91 21.31
N PHE A 4 18.71 -19.14 20.68
CA PHE A 4 18.69 -19.80 19.36
C PHE A 4 19.51 -19.03 18.30
N ASP A 5 19.77 -17.77 18.56
CA ASP A 5 20.61 -16.93 17.69
C ASP A 5 22.06 -17.46 17.62
N ASP A 6 22.55 -18.14 18.68
CA ASP A 6 23.88 -18.77 18.71
C ASP A 6 23.94 -19.93 17.68
N VAL A 7 22.86 -20.70 17.52
CA VAL A 7 22.74 -21.72 16.45
C VAL A 7 22.79 -21.08 15.06
N ILE A 8 22.07 -19.95 14.87
CA ILE A 8 22.04 -19.27 13.59
C ILE A 8 23.40 -18.67 13.24
N GLU A 9 24.16 -18.22 14.24
CA GLU A 9 25.54 -17.75 14.04
C GLU A 9 26.47 -18.90 13.65
N ASP A 10 26.39 -20.04 14.32
CA ASP A 10 27.17 -21.22 14.07
C ASP A 10 27.00 -21.78 12.65
N ILE A 11 25.74 -21.87 12.18
CA ILE A 11 25.41 -22.34 10.83
C ILE A 11 25.55 -21.28 9.73
N SER A 12 26.20 -20.15 10.03
CA SER A 12 26.33 -19.02 9.12
C SER A 12 25.02 -18.53 8.49
N GLY A 13 24.11 -18.01 9.35
CA GLY A 13 22.81 -17.47 8.93
C GLY A 13 22.83 -16.32 7.91
N SER A 14 24.02 -15.86 7.48
CA SER A 14 24.26 -14.96 6.36
C SER A 14 25.04 -15.63 5.21
N GLY A 15 25.14 -16.96 5.20
CA GLY A 15 25.79 -17.74 4.14
C GLY A 15 25.00 -17.71 2.82
N LYS A 16 25.64 -18.18 1.72
CA LYS A 16 25.06 -18.14 0.36
C LYS A 16 23.69 -18.81 0.27
N TYR A 17 23.50 -19.93 0.96
CA TYR A 17 22.23 -20.63 0.96
C TYR A 17 21.14 -19.88 1.75
N SER A 18 21.51 -19.29 2.89
CA SER A 18 20.59 -18.47 3.67
C SER A 18 20.14 -17.23 2.88
N LEU A 19 21.05 -16.57 2.16
CA LEU A 19 20.71 -15.45 1.27
C LEU A 19 19.80 -15.89 0.11
N LEU A 20 19.99 -17.07 -0.45
CA LEU A 20 19.07 -17.63 -1.47
C LEU A 20 17.67 -17.82 -0.89
N LEU A 21 17.55 -18.33 0.34
CA LEU A 21 16.25 -18.48 1.01
C LEU A 21 15.58 -17.12 1.30
N ILE A 22 16.36 -16.07 1.52
CA ILE A 22 15.87 -14.69 1.74
C ILE A 22 15.46 -14.04 0.41
N ALA A 23 16.08 -14.39 -0.71
CA ALA A 23 15.74 -13.85 -2.03
C ALA A 23 14.30 -14.20 -2.47
N ILE A 24 13.75 -15.33 -2.02
CA ILE A 24 12.37 -15.74 -2.33
C ILE A 24 11.35 -14.80 -1.68
N PRO A 25 11.40 -14.50 -0.37
CA PRO A 25 10.64 -13.43 0.26
C PRO A 25 10.79 -12.06 -0.39
N TYR A 26 11.99 -11.70 -0.81
CA TYR A 26 12.24 -10.44 -1.51
C TYR A 26 11.48 -10.35 -2.83
N TYR A 27 11.45 -11.45 -3.60
CA TYR A 27 10.58 -11.52 -4.77
C TYR A 27 9.08 -11.39 -4.37
N GLY A 28 8.69 -11.93 -3.23
CA GLY A 28 7.35 -11.74 -2.67
C GLY A 28 7.03 -10.27 -2.39
N ALA A 29 7.98 -9.51 -1.79
CA ALA A 29 7.84 -8.08 -1.58
C ALA A 29 7.72 -7.31 -2.90
N PHE A 30 8.54 -7.69 -3.89
CA PHE A 30 8.52 -7.11 -5.23
C PHE A 30 7.14 -7.29 -5.91
N ALA A 31 6.58 -8.51 -5.89
CA ALA A 31 5.27 -8.80 -6.46
C ALA A 31 4.12 -8.17 -5.64
N GLY A 32 4.25 -8.11 -4.30
CA GLY A 32 3.30 -7.46 -3.40
C GLY A 32 3.18 -5.95 -3.64
N ALA A 33 4.26 -5.31 -4.09
CA ALA A 33 4.23 -3.91 -4.47
C ALA A 33 3.22 -3.65 -5.61
N PHE A 34 3.05 -4.60 -6.53
CA PHE A 34 2.09 -4.45 -7.64
C PHE A 34 0.64 -4.45 -7.14
N LEU A 35 0.32 -5.27 -6.14
CA LEU A 35 -1.03 -5.34 -5.57
C LEU A 35 -1.37 -4.06 -4.79
N LEU A 36 -0.43 -3.58 -3.97
CA LEU A 36 -0.65 -2.44 -3.09
C LEU A 36 -0.69 -1.13 -3.88
N THR A 37 0.27 -0.90 -4.76
CA THR A 37 0.35 0.36 -5.52
C THR A 37 -0.45 0.32 -6.83
N GLY A 38 -0.91 -0.85 -7.26
CA GLY A 38 -1.77 -1.02 -8.45
C GLY A 38 -3.03 -0.17 -8.40
N ALA A 39 -3.56 0.12 -7.20
CA ALA A 39 -4.72 1.01 -7.01
C ALA A 39 -4.54 2.39 -7.67
N VAL A 40 -3.30 2.89 -7.78
CA VAL A 40 -2.97 4.18 -8.42
C VAL A 40 -3.35 4.17 -9.90
N PHE A 41 -3.18 3.05 -10.57
CA PHE A 41 -3.46 2.90 -12.00
C PHE A 41 -4.86 2.34 -12.26
N LEU A 42 -5.25 1.29 -11.53
CA LEU A 42 -6.54 0.62 -11.69
C LEU A 42 -7.71 1.54 -11.33
N GLY A 43 -7.57 2.33 -10.26
CA GLY A 43 -8.56 3.25 -9.73
C GLY A 43 -8.33 4.72 -10.10
N ASN A 44 -7.52 5.00 -11.11
CA ASN A 44 -7.29 6.36 -11.56
C ASN A 44 -8.58 7.00 -12.06
N THR A 45 -8.82 8.23 -11.64
CA THR A 45 -9.99 9.03 -12.05
C THR A 45 -9.53 10.06 -13.08
N PRO A 46 -9.73 9.81 -14.38
CA PRO A 46 -9.40 10.78 -15.42
C PRO A 46 -10.33 12.00 -15.36
N ASN A 47 -9.99 13.05 -16.10
CA ASN A 47 -10.89 14.17 -16.26
C ASN A 47 -12.21 13.69 -16.88
N SER A 48 -13.30 14.16 -16.30
CA SER A 48 -14.65 13.74 -16.70
C SER A 48 -15.61 14.93 -16.72
N ARG A 49 -16.62 14.84 -17.55
CA ARG A 49 -17.76 15.74 -17.58
C ARG A 49 -19.05 14.96 -17.90
N CYS A 50 -20.20 15.59 -17.70
CA CYS A 50 -21.48 14.99 -18.10
C CYS A 50 -21.52 14.66 -19.59
N LEU A 51 -22.10 13.53 -19.92
CA LEU A 51 -22.50 13.18 -21.29
C LEU A 51 -23.68 14.06 -21.71
N ILE A 52 -23.60 14.66 -22.89
CA ILE A 52 -24.65 15.53 -23.46
C ILE A 52 -25.17 14.91 -24.75
N GLU A 53 -26.20 14.10 -24.65
CA GLU A 53 -26.88 13.58 -25.84
C GLU A 53 -27.74 14.68 -26.52
N PRO A 54 -27.80 14.72 -27.88
CA PRO A 54 -27.18 13.84 -28.88
C PRO A 54 -25.79 14.29 -29.36
N TYR A 55 -25.17 15.29 -28.73
CA TYR A 55 -23.94 15.95 -29.20
C TYR A 55 -22.66 15.19 -28.83
N ASP A 56 -22.73 14.29 -27.88
CA ASP A 56 -21.60 13.54 -27.37
C ASP A 56 -21.63 12.06 -27.73
N ASN A 57 -20.44 11.50 -27.82
CA ASN A 57 -20.24 10.05 -27.87
C ASN A 57 -19.33 9.64 -26.70
N LYS A 58 -19.75 8.64 -25.91
CA LYS A 58 -18.99 8.12 -24.77
C LYS A 58 -17.54 7.73 -25.10
N ASN A 59 -17.26 7.37 -26.35
CA ASN A 59 -15.98 6.82 -26.79
C ASN A 59 -15.07 7.88 -27.45
N VAL A 60 -15.46 9.14 -27.51
CA VAL A 60 -14.71 10.21 -28.18
C VAL A 60 -14.46 11.36 -27.22
N TYR A 61 -13.21 11.50 -26.78
CA TYR A 61 -12.77 12.64 -25.97
C TYR A 61 -11.33 13.04 -26.36
N PRO A 62 -11.00 14.34 -26.56
CA PRO A 62 -11.96 15.45 -26.66
C PRO A 62 -12.80 15.36 -27.94
N ASN A 63 -14.06 15.77 -27.85
CA ASN A 63 -14.92 15.90 -29.01
C ASN A 63 -14.49 17.13 -29.83
N LEU A 64 -14.73 17.11 -31.15
CA LEU A 64 -14.54 18.29 -32.02
C LEU A 64 -15.27 19.55 -31.52
N MET A 65 -16.31 19.37 -30.72
CA MET A 65 -17.13 20.41 -30.11
C MET A 65 -16.89 20.58 -28.60
N GLU A 66 -15.76 20.13 -28.07
CA GLU A 66 -15.48 20.09 -26.63
C GLU A 66 -15.62 21.46 -25.95
N ASP A 67 -15.01 22.50 -26.52
CA ASP A 67 -15.06 23.85 -25.97
C ASP A 67 -16.50 24.40 -25.98
N PHE A 68 -17.25 24.11 -27.04
CA PHE A 68 -18.66 24.46 -27.15
C PHE A 68 -19.52 23.76 -26.10
N ILE A 69 -19.35 22.45 -25.93
CA ILE A 69 -20.10 21.68 -24.95
C ILE A 69 -19.82 22.20 -23.54
N LYS A 70 -18.57 22.51 -23.22
CA LYS A 70 -18.18 23.07 -21.92
C LYS A 70 -18.81 24.42 -21.66
N GLU A 71 -18.73 25.34 -22.62
CA GLU A 71 -19.27 26.70 -22.45
C GLU A 71 -20.80 26.76 -22.29
N VAL A 72 -21.52 25.88 -22.98
CA VAL A 72 -22.99 25.94 -23.03
C VAL A 72 -23.64 25.02 -22.01
N PHE A 73 -23.21 23.77 -22.01
CA PHE A 73 -23.93 22.73 -21.26
C PHE A 73 -23.33 22.43 -19.88
N ILE A 74 -22.11 22.88 -19.60
CA ILE A 74 -21.48 22.63 -18.31
C ILE A 74 -21.42 23.93 -17.50
N PRO A 75 -22.03 23.99 -16.30
CA PRO A 75 -22.00 25.19 -15.49
C PRO A 75 -20.57 25.50 -15.00
N TRP A 76 -20.19 26.78 -15.05
CA TRP A 76 -18.94 27.23 -14.49
C TRP A 76 -18.99 27.27 -12.97
N ASN A 77 -18.10 26.56 -12.32
CA ASN A 77 -17.96 26.57 -10.87
C ASN A 77 -16.94 27.62 -10.45
N SER A 78 -17.42 28.78 -10.01
CA SER A 78 -16.57 29.91 -9.59
C SER A 78 -15.64 29.58 -8.43
N LYS A 79 -16.06 28.64 -7.55
CA LYS A 79 -15.22 28.18 -6.44
C LYS A 79 -14.08 27.27 -6.92
N ALA A 80 -14.33 26.45 -7.92
CA ALA A 80 -13.33 25.55 -8.49
C ALA A 80 -12.44 26.26 -9.55
N LYS A 81 -12.89 27.41 -10.06
CA LYS A 81 -12.30 28.08 -11.22
C LYS A 81 -12.17 27.13 -12.42
N ASP A 82 -13.15 26.22 -12.56
CA ASP A 82 -13.24 25.20 -13.61
C ASP A 82 -14.70 24.85 -13.85
N TYR A 83 -14.98 24.13 -14.94
CA TYR A 83 -16.30 23.61 -15.24
C TYR A 83 -16.72 22.52 -14.24
N ASP A 84 -18.01 22.47 -13.88
CA ASP A 84 -18.52 21.48 -12.91
C ASP A 84 -18.54 20.08 -13.55
N ARG A 85 -17.89 19.12 -12.89
CA ARG A 85 -17.76 17.75 -13.40
C ARG A 85 -18.99 16.90 -13.17
N CYS A 86 -19.88 17.34 -12.28
CA CYS A 86 -21.02 16.57 -11.79
C CYS A 86 -22.37 17.16 -12.18
N LYS A 87 -22.38 18.33 -12.79
CA LYS A 87 -23.61 19.06 -13.14
C LYS A 87 -23.62 19.48 -14.59
N ARG A 88 -24.83 19.57 -15.15
CA ARG A 88 -25.07 20.10 -16.47
C ARG A 88 -26.19 21.11 -16.47
N ASN A 89 -26.16 22.04 -17.44
CA ASN A 89 -27.24 22.94 -17.75
C ASN A 89 -28.29 22.19 -18.57
N MET A 90 -29.55 22.19 -18.12
CA MET A 90 -30.67 21.65 -18.84
C MET A 90 -31.53 22.82 -19.37
N PHE A 91 -31.78 22.79 -20.66
CA PHE A 91 -32.59 23.80 -21.36
C PHE A 91 -33.95 23.21 -21.67
N GLU A 92 -35.03 23.94 -21.43
CA GLU A 92 -36.40 23.48 -21.69
C GLU A 92 -36.71 23.27 -23.19
N ASP A 93 -35.97 23.97 -24.09
CA ASP A 93 -36.21 23.98 -25.55
C ASP A 93 -35.02 23.40 -26.38
N VAL A 94 -34.39 22.31 -25.93
CA VAL A 94 -33.30 21.67 -26.68
C VAL A 94 -33.70 21.21 -28.10
N GLY A 95 -34.98 21.00 -28.35
CA GLY A 95 -35.52 20.56 -29.65
C GLY A 95 -35.25 21.52 -30.82
N LEU A 96 -35.02 22.78 -30.55
CA LEU A 96 -34.81 23.82 -31.56
C LEU A 96 -33.45 23.75 -32.26
N CYS A 97 -32.44 23.16 -31.62
CA CYS A 97 -31.07 23.11 -32.12
C CYS A 97 -30.58 21.71 -32.51
N ALA A 98 -31.39 20.68 -32.44
CA ALA A 98 -30.98 19.27 -32.66
C ALA A 98 -30.42 18.99 -34.06
N ASN A 99 -30.78 19.79 -35.07
CA ASN A 99 -30.41 19.53 -36.47
C ASN A 99 -29.42 20.56 -37.08
N ASN A 100 -29.21 21.72 -36.46
CA ASN A 100 -28.26 22.74 -36.99
C ASN A 100 -27.68 23.59 -35.85
N LEU A 101 -26.47 23.24 -35.43
CA LEU A 101 -25.69 24.01 -34.47
C LEU A 101 -25.04 25.23 -35.16
N ASN A 102 -25.83 26.27 -35.42
CA ASN A 102 -25.28 27.56 -35.87
C ASN A 102 -25.12 28.51 -34.68
N SER A 103 -24.17 29.45 -34.76
CA SER A 103 -23.90 30.48 -33.75
C SER A 103 -25.15 31.30 -33.33
N THR A 104 -26.17 31.37 -34.18
CA THR A 104 -27.46 31.99 -33.90
C THR A 104 -28.33 31.14 -32.96
N CYS A 105 -28.30 29.82 -33.04
CA CYS A 105 -29.05 28.94 -32.14
C CYS A 105 -28.42 28.95 -30.75
N LEU A 106 -27.12 29.04 -30.68
CA LEU A 106 -26.36 29.13 -29.45
C LEU A 106 -26.69 30.39 -28.64
N SER A 107 -26.70 31.54 -29.30
CA SER A 107 -27.08 32.81 -28.65
C SER A 107 -28.53 32.81 -28.15
N GLN A 108 -29.40 32.03 -28.77
CA GLN A 108 -30.79 31.84 -28.33
C GLN A 108 -30.84 30.89 -27.12
N LEU A 109 -30.09 29.81 -27.09
CA LEU A 109 -29.97 28.89 -25.93
C LEU A 109 -29.40 29.57 -24.70
N VAL A 110 -28.31 30.34 -24.87
CA VAL A 110 -27.66 31.07 -23.76
C VAL A 110 -28.55 32.17 -23.19
N ASN A 111 -29.37 32.79 -24.04
CA ASN A 111 -30.33 33.84 -23.63
C ASN A 111 -31.70 33.29 -23.21
N SER A 112 -31.93 31.98 -23.27
CA SER A 112 -33.18 31.39 -22.82
C SER A 112 -33.35 31.50 -21.30
N THR A 113 -34.51 31.95 -20.84
CA THR A 113 -34.80 32.25 -19.44
C THR A 113 -35.11 31.01 -18.58
N GLY A 114 -34.86 29.81 -19.09
CA GLY A 114 -35.19 28.53 -18.44
C GLY A 114 -34.01 27.58 -18.29
N VAL A 115 -32.85 28.06 -17.82
CA VAL A 115 -31.69 27.16 -17.57
C VAL A 115 -31.77 26.60 -16.14
N SER A 116 -31.96 25.30 -16.03
CA SER A 116 -31.88 24.59 -14.74
C SER A 116 -30.58 23.79 -14.67
N VAL A 117 -29.88 23.87 -13.53
CA VAL A 117 -28.67 23.09 -13.29
C VAL A 117 -29.08 21.76 -12.65
N VAL A 118 -28.79 20.65 -13.33
CA VAL A 118 -29.15 19.30 -12.91
C VAL A 118 -27.90 18.42 -12.80
N ASP A 119 -28.00 17.34 -12.01
CA ASP A 119 -26.92 16.35 -11.93
C ASP A 119 -26.83 15.52 -13.21
N CYS A 120 -25.67 14.95 -13.50
CA CYS A 120 -25.45 14.07 -14.66
C CYS A 120 -26.24 12.76 -14.51
N THR A 121 -27.29 12.58 -15.30
CA THR A 121 -28.14 11.37 -15.28
C THR A 121 -27.81 10.38 -16.39
N ASP A 122 -27.30 10.87 -17.53
CA ASP A 122 -27.12 10.09 -18.76
C ASP A 122 -25.72 9.46 -18.87
N GLY A 123 -24.89 9.66 -17.84
CA GLY A 123 -23.51 9.14 -17.76
C GLY A 123 -22.45 10.22 -17.93
N TYR A 124 -21.22 9.77 -18.11
CA TYR A 124 -20.03 10.63 -18.16
C TYR A 124 -19.19 10.35 -19.40
N VAL A 125 -18.47 11.37 -19.84
CA VAL A 125 -17.42 11.28 -20.85
C VAL A 125 -16.08 11.46 -20.15
N TYR A 126 -15.13 10.59 -20.44
CA TYR A 126 -13.81 10.53 -19.80
C TYR A 126 -12.69 10.81 -20.76
N ASP A 127 -11.63 11.47 -20.26
CA ASP A 127 -10.39 11.64 -20.99
C ASP A 127 -9.63 10.31 -21.05
N GLN A 128 -9.56 9.72 -22.24
CA GLN A 128 -8.87 8.45 -22.50
C GLN A 128 -7.46 8.64 -23.10
N SER A 129 -6.91 9.84 -23.04
CA SER A 129 -5.58 10.15 -23.63
C SER A 129 -4.43 9.36 -22.98
N ILE A 130 -4.55 9.06 -21.68
CA ILE A 130 -3.51 8.38 -20.89
C ILE A 130 -3.87 6.92 -20.63
N PHE A 131 -5.10 6.64 -20.23
CA PHE A 131 -5.62 5.30 -19.92
C PHE A 131 -6.78 4.94 -20.84
N GLU A 132 -6.79 3.68 -21.25
CA GLU A 132 -8.00 2.96 -21.66
C GLU A 132 -8.89 2.76 -20.41
N PRO A 133 -10.00 1.99 -20.47
CA PRO A 133 -10.92 1.91 -19.33
C PRO A 133 -10.21 1.58 -18.00
N THR A 134 -10.54 2.34 -16.96
CA THR A 134 -10.23 2.04 -15.55
C THR A 134 -11.47 1.53 -14.85
N ILE A 135 -11.36 1.03 -13.61
CA ILE A 135 -12.53 0.65 -12.81
C ILE A 135 -13.49 1.84 -12.59
N VAL A 136 -12.95 3.06 -12.58
CA VAL A 136 -13.72 4.29 -12.40
C VAL A 136 -14.54 4.61 -13.65
N THR A 137 -13.92 4.50 -14.82
CA THR A 137 -14.59 4.82 -16.09
C THR A 137 -15.57 3.73 -16.53
N GLU A 138 -15.29 2.46 -16.22
CA GLU A 138 -16.15 1.34 -16.59
C GLU A 138 -17.45 1.31 -15.78
N TRP A 139 -17.41 1.69 -14.51
CA TRP A 139 -18.57 1.64 -13.61
C TRP A 139 -19.09 3.02 -13.20
N ASP A 140 -18.64 4.09 -13.86
CA ASP A 140 -19.03 5.48 -13.58
C ASP A 140 -18.89 5.84 -12.08
N LEU A 141 -17.69 5.56 -11.49
CA LEU A 141 -17.41 5.80 -10.07
C LEU A 141 -16.97 7.25 -9.80
N VAL A 142 -17.74 8.21 -10.26
CA VAL A 142 -17.52 9.65 -10.08
C VAL A 142 -18.75 10.31 -9.45
N CYS A 143 -18.61 11.52 -9.00
CA CYS A 143 -19.70 12.33 -8.43
C CYS A 143 -20.45 11.59 -7.30
N ALA A 144 -21.72 11.33 -7.43
CA ALA A 144 -22.53 10.64 -6.42
C ALA A 144 -22.03 9.21 -6.10
N ARG A 145 -21.31 8.57 -7.04
CA ARG A 145 -20.73 7.22 -6.87
C ARG A 145 -19.24 7.24 -6.54
N GLY A 146 -18.60 8.41 -6.39
CA GLY A 146 -17.16 8.53 -6.13
C GLY A 146 -16.71 7.81 -4.86
N LEU A 147 -17.54 7.80 -3.81
CA LEU A 147 -17.28 7.05 -2.59
C LEU A 147 -17.08 5.54 -2.82
N SER A 148 -17.65 4.96 -3.89
CA SER A 148 -17.49 3.53 -4.20
C SER A 148 -16.04 3.18 -4.54
N ASN A 149 -15.28 4.09 -5.16
CA ASN A 149 -13.84 3.90 -5.37
C ASN A 149 -13.06 3.90 -4.04
N ALA A 150 -13.40 4.83 -3.13
CA ALA A 150 -12.81 4.83 -1.79
C ALA A 150 -13.13 3.55 -1.01
N PHE A 151 -14.37 3.04 -1.11
CA PHE A 151 -14.77 1.77 -0.51
C PHE A 151 -14.02 0.56 -1.08
N THR A 152 -13.69 0.55 -2.37
CA THR A 152 -12.87 -0.51 -2.98
C THR A 152 -11.46 -0.54 -2.36
N ASN A 153 -10.84 0.63 -2.18
CA ASN A 153 -9.56 0.74 -1.50
C ASN A 153 -9.67 0.44 0.01
N PHE A 154 -10.75 0.86 0.67
CA PHE A 154 -11.03 0.49 2.06
C PHE A 154 -11.14 -1.03 2.24
N ALA A 155 -11.84 -1.72 1.32
CA ALA A 155 -11.92 -3.19 1.35
C ALA A 155 -10.54 -3.84 1.25
N PHE A 156 -9.65 -3.31 0.41
CA PHE A 156 -8.26 -3.75 0.32
C PHE A 156 -7.52 -3.60 1.66
N TYR A 157 -7.55 -2.42 2.28
CA TYR A 157 -6.89 -2.22 3.57
C TYR A 157 -7.52 -3.03 4.71
N LEU A 158 -8.82 -3.29 4.65
CA LEU A 158 -9.49 -4.20 5.58
C LEU A 158 -9.01 -5.65 5.39
N GLY A 159 -8.71 -6.04 4.15
CA GLY A 159 -8.04 -7.30 3.83
C GLY A 159 -6.67 -7.40 4.47
N LEU A 160 -5.82 -6.36 4.33
CA LEU A 160 -4.50 -6.30 4.98
C LEU A 160 -4.62 -6.43 6.51
N PHE A 161 -5.58 -5.72 7.11
CA PHE A 161 -5.81 -5.78 8.56
C PHE A 161 -6.20 -7.19 9.03
N SER A 162 -7.22 -7.77 8.43
CA SER A 162 -7.71 -9.10 8.80
C SER A 162 -6.68 -10.21 8.46
N GLY A 163 -5.99 -10.08 7.33
CA GLY A 163 -4.91 -10.97 6.90
C GLY A 163 -3.73 -10.98 7.85
N SER A 164 -3.41 -9.84 8.48
CA SER A 164 -2.34 -9.76 9.48
C SER A 164 -2.62 -10.60 10.73
N ILE A 165 -3.87 -10.55 11.21
CA ILE A 165 -4.30 -11.29 12.41
C ILE A 165 -4.34 -12.79 12.11
N VAL A 166 -5.05 -13.17 11.06
CA VAL A 166 -5.24 -14.58 10.69
C VAL A 166 -3.92 -15.21 10.27
N GLY A 167 -3.09 -14.49 9.52
CA GLY A 167 -1.76 -14.92 9.09
C GLY A 167 -0.83 -15.22 10.26
N GLY A 168 -0.83 -14.37 11.30
CA GLY A 168 -0.09 -14.62 12.53
C GLY A 168 -0.51 -15.92 13.21
N ILE A 169 -1.82 -16.08 13.46
CA ILE A 169 -2.38 -17.25 14.12
C ILE A 169 -2.11 -18.54 13.33
N LEU A 170 -2.32 -18.51 12.01
CA LEU A 170 -2.12 -19.69 11.17
C LEU A 170 -0.65 -20.07 11.04
N SER A 171 0.25 -19.08 10.88
CA SER A 171 1.68 -19.34 10.78
C SER A 171 2.27 -19.89 12.06
N ASP A 172 1.79 -19.45 13.23
CA ASP A 172 2.19 -20.00 14.53
C ASP A 172 1.65 -21.42 14.77
N ARG A 173 0.44 -21.71 14.29
CA ARG A 173 -0.20 -23.01 14.46
C ARG A 173 0.35 -24.07 13.51
N PHE A 174 0.44 -23.78 12.23
CA PHE A 174 0.72 -24.75 11.17
C PHE A 174 2.17 -24.72 10.66
N GLY A 175 2.90 -23.65 10.93
CA GLY A 175 4.27 -23.41 10.44
C GLY A 175 4.31 -22.27 9.43
N ARG A 176 5.46 -21.58 9.40
CA ARG A 176 5.66 -20.38 8.57
C ARG A 176 5.57 -20.73 7.10
N ILE A 177 6.31 -21.74 6.68
CA ILE A 177 6.45 -22.08 5.27
C ILE A 177 5.25 -22.86 4.75
N LYS A 178 4.57 -23.64 5.59
CA LYS A 178 3.32 -24.29 5.15
C LYS A 178 2.26 -23.28 4.76
N VAL A 179 2.07 -22.22 5.56
CA VAL A 179 1.16 -21.11 5.23
C VAL A 179 1.63 -20.41 3.98
N TYR A 180 2.92 -20.06 3.89
CA TYR A 180 3.50 -19.36 2.76
C TYR A 180 3.41 -20.13 1.43
N ARG A 181 3.35 -21.47 1.44
CA ARG A 181 3.17 -22.30 0.22
C ARG A 181 1.76 -22.28 -0.33
N THR A 182 0.75 -22.19 0.53
CA THR A 182 -0.66 -22.23 0.12
C THR A 182 -1.17 -20.85 -0.30
N VAL A 183 -0.71 -19.81 0.35
CA VAL A 183 -1.24 -18.46 0.19
C VAL A 183 -1.02 -17.86 -1.21
N PRO A 184 0.14 -18.00 -1.90
CA PRO A 184 0.32 -17.45 -3.24
C PRO A 184 -0.66 -18.02 -4.28
N ILE A 185 -1.08 -19.28 -4.13
CA ILE A 185 -2.09 -19.90 -5.01
C ILE A 185 -3.44 -19.20 -4.83
N LEU A 186 -3.88 -19.02 -3.57
CA LEU A 186 -5.14 -18.36 -3.25
C LEU A 186 -5.12 -16.87 -3.65
N MET A 187 -3.98 -16.22 -3.47
CA MET A 187 -3.76 -14.84 -3.90
C MET A 187 -3.84 -14.69 -5.41
N PHE A 188 -3.18 -15.58 -6.17
CA PHE A 188 -3.30 -15.61 -7.62
C PHE A 188 -4.76 -15.76 -8.08
N ILE A 189 -5.49 -16.73 -7.51
CA ILE A 189 -6.90 -16.96 -7.85
C ILE A 189 -7.74 -15.71 -7.56
N ALA A 190 -7.52 -15.05 -6.42
CA ALA A 190 -8.27 -13.86 -6.03
C ALA A 190 -8.02 -12.69 -7.00
N VAL A 191 -6.74 -12.39 -7.32
CA VAL A 191 -6.38 -11.29 -8.23
C VAL A 191 -6.87 -11.59 -9.66
N PHE A 192 -6.62 -12.79 -10.15
CA PHE A 192 -7.04 -13.21 -11.49
C PHE A 192 -8.57 -13.13 -11.65
N SER A 193 -9.33 -13.62 -10.67
CA SER A 193 -10.79 -13.52 -10.68
C SER A 193 -11.29 -12.08 -10.58
N GLY A 194 -10.53 -11.21 -9.92
CA GLY A 194 -10.80 -9.77 -9.83
C GLY A 194 -10.88 -9.11 -11.21
N ALA A 195 -10.01 -9.49 -12.15
CA ALA A 195 -10.00 -8.96 -13.51
C ALA A 195 -11.29 -9.26 -14.30
N TYR A 196 -12.06 -10.28 -13.92
CA TYR A 196 -13.32 -10.67 -14.57
C TYR A 196 -14.57 -10.21 -13.78
N SER A 197 -14.42 -9.31 -12.85
CA SER A 197 -15.54 -8.81 -12.04
C SER A 197 -16.57 -8.06 -12.91
N PRO A 198 -17.87 -8.37 -12.76
CA PRO A 198 -18.95 -7.71 -13.53
C PRO A 198 -19.35 -6.35 -12.95
N ASN A 199 -19.02 -6.05 -11.70
CA ASN A 199 -19.36 -4.81 -11.02
C ASN A 199 -18.41 -4.50 -9.87
N VAL A 200 -18.44 -3.27 -9.38
CA VAL A 200 -17.55 -2.75 -8.33
C VAL A 200 -17.66 -3.53 -7.00
N TYR A 201 -18.83 -4.07 -6.67
CA TYR A 201 -19.03 -4.79 -5.40
C TYR A 201 -18.30 -6.14 -5.41
N VAL A 202 -18.43 -6.90 -6.50
CA VAL A 202 -17.71 -8.16 -6.69
C VAL A 202 -16.20 -7.91 -6.75
N TYR A 203 -15.78 -6.87 -7.46
CA TYR A 203 -14.37 -6.45 -7.49
C TYR A 203 -13.85 -6.13 -6.09
N SER A 204 -14.61 -5.39 -5.27
CA SER A 204 -14.21 -5.06 -3.89
C SER A 204 -14.00 -6.30 -3.02
N VAL A 205 -14.80 -7.37 -3.22
CA VAL A 205 -14.60 -8.65 -2.53
C VAL A 205 -13.28 -9.29 -2.95
N PHE A 206 -12.96 -9.33 -4.25
CA PHE A 206 -11.68 -9.88 -4.71
C PHE A 206 -10.48 -9.02 -4.28
N ARG A 207 -10.63 -7.69 -4.25
CA ARG A 207 -9.62 -6.78 -3.67
C ARG A 207 -9.38 -7.05 -2.19
N PHE A 208 -10.42 -7.28 -1.41
CA PHE A 208 -10.30 -7.71 -0.02
C PHE A 208 -9.56 -9.04 0.10
N LEU A 209 -9.95 -10.05 -0.66
CA LEU A 209 -9.33 -11.38 -0.61
C LEU A 209 -7.86 -11.36 -1.05
N SER A 210 -7.53 -10.60 -2.10
CA SER A 210 -6.14 -10.46 -2.56
C SER A 210 -5.24 -9.87 -1.48
N ALA A 211 -5.68 -8.80 -0.83
CA ALA A 211 -4.97 -8.16 0.27
C ALA A 211 -4.89 -9.04 1.53
N PHE A 212 -5.96 -9.76 1.83
CA PHE A 212 -6.01 -10.72 2.94
C PHE A 212 -4.95 -11.80 2.79
N PHE A 213 -4.86 -12.42 1.62
CA PHE A 213 -3.86 -13.45 1.35
C PHE A 213 -2.44 -12.86 1.24
N GLU A 214 -2.29 -11.69 0.62
CA GLU A 214 -1.00 -11.01 0.55
C GLU A 214 -0.41 -10.81 1.95
N PHE A 215 -1.21 -10.24 2.87
CA PHE A 215 -0.67 -9.92 4.19
C PHE A 215 -0.47 -11.15 5.07
N MET A 216 -1.25 -12.21 4.86
CA MET A 216 -0.95 -13.52 5.47
C MET A 216 0.44 -14.03 5.04
N ALA A 217 0.78 -13.91 3.75
CA ALA A 217 2.09 -14.29 3.24
C ALA A 217 3.20 -13.43 3.85
N VAL A 218 3.01 -12.10 3.88
CA VAL A 218 3.96 -11.13 4.45
C VAL A 218 4.28 -11.46 5.91
N VAL A 219 3.26 -11.68 6.76
CA VAL A 219 3.48 -12.00 8.18
C VAL A 219 4.24 -13.31 8.36
N ALA A 220 3.86 -14.35 7.62
CA ALA A 220 4.51 -15.65 7.72
C ALA A 220 5.99 -15.58 7.29
N VAL A 221 6.26 -14.91 6.16
CA VAL A 221 7.61 -14.87 5.58
C VAL A 221 8.53 -13.88 6.28
N TYR A 222 8.01 -12.74 6.74
CA TYR A 222 8.82 -11.78 7.50
C TYR A 222 9.33 -12.39 8.81
N THR A 223 8.44 -13.12 9.51
CA THR A 223 8.82 -13.89 10.71
C THR A 223 9.85 -14.96 10.38
N TYR A 224 9.66 -15.71 9.28
CA TYR A 224 10.61 -16.72 8.83
C TYR A 224 11.99 -16.12 8.57
N VAL A 225 12.07 -15.01 7.84
CA VAL A 225 13.34 -14.33 7.53
C VAL A 225 14.05 -13.90 8.82
N ALA A 226 13.32 -13.35 9.79
CA ALA A 226 13.90 -12.97 11.09
C ALA A 226 14.43 -14.17 11.88
N GLU A 227 13.80 -15.36 11.72
CA GLU A 227 14.17 -16.60 12.42
C GLU A 227 15.41 -17.30 11.82
N ILE A 228 15.74 -17.06 10.55
CA ILE A 228 16.91 -17.69 9.87
C ILE A 228 18.09 -16.74 9.69
N THR A 229 17.94 -15.47 10.08
CA THR A 229 18.96 -14.43 9.86
C THR A 229 19.74 -14.15 11.15
N LYS A 230 21.06 -13.93 11.04
CA LYS A 230 21.90 -13.45 12.14
C LYS A 230 21.39 -12.14 12.71
N ARG A 231 21.58 -11.94 14.01
CA ARG A 231 21.09 -10.75 14.73
C ARG A 231 21.56 -9.44 14.09
N ASP A 232 22.85 -9.35 13.75
CA ASP A 232 23.45 -8.12 13.19
C ASP A 232 22.94 -7.77 11.79
N TRP A 233 22.44 -8.76 11.05
CA TRP A 233 21.94 -8.59 9.68
C TRP A 233 20.44 -8.36 9.59
N ARG A 234 19.69 -8.56 10.68
CA ARG A 234 18.21 -8.45 10.68
C ARG A 234 17.72 -7.08 10.24
N ILE A 235 18.40 -6.01 10.69
CA ILE A 235 18.04 -4.62 10.32
C ILE A 235 18.25 -4.42 8.83
N THR A 236 19.43 -4.78 8.33
CA THR A 236 19.78 -4.62 6.91
C THR A 236 18.87 -5.43 6.01
N ILE A 237 18.55 -6.67 6.38
CA ILE A 237 17.66 -7.54 5.61
C ILE A 237 16.21 -7.03 5.70
N GLY A 238 15.75 -6.57 6.86
CA GLY A 238 14.41 -6.01 7.00
C GLY A 238 14.19 -4.74 6.16
N LEU A 239 15.16 -3.82 6.17
CA LEU A 239 15.13 -2.62 5.33
C LEU A 239 15.29 -2.97 3.84
N GLY A 240 16.16 -3.94 3.51
CA GLY A 240 16.29 -4.44 2.15
C GLY A 240 15.00 -5.03 1.57
N TYR A 241 14.17 -5.67 2.40
CA TYR A 241 12.85 -6.15 2.00
C TYR A 241 11.94 -4.99 1.53
N ASN A 242 11.93 -3.88 2.27
CA ASN A 242 11.17 -2.69 1.89
C ASN A 242 11.79 -1.99 0.67
N ALA A 243 13.11 -1.92 0.56
CA ALA A 243 13.78 -1.35 -0.62
C ALA A 243 13.40 -2.09 -1.92
N VAL A 244 13.30 -3.42 -1.88
CA VAL A 244 12.86 -4.23 -3.04
C VAL A 244 11.38 -3.99 -3.36
N PHE A 245 10.55 -3.70 -2.38
CA PHE A 245 9.16 -3.25 -2.60
C PHE A 245 9.14 -1.94 -3.42
N GLY A 246 9.99 -0.96 -3.11
CA GLY A 246 10.15 0.26 -3.91
C GLY A 246 10.56 -0.02 -5.37
N ALA A 247 11.47 -0.97 -5.60
CA ALA A 247 11.81 -1.42 -6.95
C ALA A 247 10.59 -2.04 -7.68
N GLY A 248 9.74 -2.78 -6.96
CA GLY A 248 8.46 -3.28 -7.48
C GLY A 248 7.55 -2.15 -7.96
N CYS A 249 7.40 -1.08 -7.17
CA CYS A 249 6.60 0.09 -7.57
C CYS A 249 7.08 0.71 -8.91
N MET A 250 8.40 0.75 -9.13
CA MET A 250 8.97 1.25 -10.39
C MET A 250 8.63 0.34 -11.57
N VAL A 251 8.75 -0.98 -11.40
CA VAL A 251 8.42 -1.95 -12.47
C VAL A 251 6.92 -1.99 -12.75
N LEU A 252 6.07 -1.81 -11.74
CA LEU A 252 4.63 -1.67 -11.97
C LEU A 252 4.29 -0.51 -12.90
N SER A 253 5.01 0.61 -12.83
CA SER A 253 4.79 1.74 -13.76
C SER A 253 5.06 1.35 -15.21
N LEU A 254 6.06 0.50 -15.46
CA LEU A 254 6.34 -0.03 -16.80
C LEU A 254 5.25 -1.00 -17.26
N LEU A 255 4.75 -1.85 -16.36
CA LEU A 255 3.63 -2.74 -16.67
C LEU A 255 2.38 -1.94 -17.00
N ALA A 256 2.04 -0.92 -16.20
CA ALA A 256 0.88 -0.06 -16.42
C ALA A 256 1.01 0.79 -17.70
N TYR A 257 2.23 1.15 -18.11
CA TYR A 257 2.48 1.81 -19.39
C TYR A 257 2.24 0.89 -20.57
N ALA A 258 2.60 -0.41 -20.43
CA ALA A 258 2.41 -1.43 -21.48
C ALA A 258 0.96 -1.90 -21.57
N TRP A 259 0.27 -2.07 -20.44
CA TRP A 259 -1.12 -2.50 -20.35
C TRP A 259 -1.97 -1.39 -19.73
N ARG A 260 -2.53 -0.53 -20.57
CA ARG A 260 -3.30 0.66 -20.14
C ARG A 260 -4.73 0.34 -19.73
N ASP A 261 -5.24 -0.83 -20.10
CA ASP A 261 -6.53 -1.36 -19.64
C ASP A 261 -6.39 -2.02 -18.27
N TRP A 262 -7.30 -1.69 -17.34
CA TRP A 262 -7.23 -2.17 -15.97
C TRP A 262 -7.35 -3.68 -15.84
N ARG A 263 -8.14 -4.35 -16.70
CA ARG A 263 -8.30 -5.82 -16.69
C ARG A 263 -7.01 -6.53 -17.09
N SER A 264 -6.40 -6.07 -18.16
CA SER A 264 -5.12 -6.58 -18.66
C SER A 264 -4.00 -6.35 -17.64
N LEU A 265 -3.98 -5.17 -16.97
CA LEU A 265 -3.03 -4.87 -15.92
C LEU A 265 -3.24 -5.78 -14.70
N GLU A 266 -4.48 -6.01 -14.26
CA GLU A 266 -4.81 -6.91 -13.13
C GLU A 266 -4.37 -8.36 -13.45
N ILE A 267 -4.56 -8.82 -14.69
CA ILE A 267 -4.05 -10.12 -15.15
C ILE A 267 -2.51 -10.15 -15.09
N ALA A 268 -1.83 -9.12 -15.58
CA ALA A 268 -0.37 -9.05 -15.53
C ALA A 268 0.16 -9.07 -14.07
N ILE A 269 -0.51 -8.37 -13.17
CA ILE A 269 -0.24 -8.41 -11.72
C ILE A 269 -0.42 -9.84 -11.19
N SER A 270 -1.52 -10.53 -11.57
CA SER A 270 -1.77 -11.90 -11.12
C SER A 270 -0.69 -12.87 -11.57
N VAL A 271 -0.26 -12.77 -12.83
CA VAL A 271 0.81 -13.61 -13.40
C VAL A 271 2.14 -13.43 -12.66
N SER A 272 2.43 -12.21 -12.18
CA SER A 272 3.66 -11.94 -11.41
C SER A 272 3.74 -12.72 -10.09
N ILE A 273 2.60 -13.19 -9.57
CA ILE A 273 2.53 -13.99 -8.33
C ILE A 273 2.91 -15.46 -8.57
N LEU A 274 2.70 -15.98 -9.77
CA LEU A 274 2.88 -17.41 -10.09
C LEU A 274 4.29 -17.95 -9.75
N PRO A 275 5.40 -17.25 -9.99
CA PRO A 275 6.72 -17.74 -9.64
C PRO A 275 6.91 -18.02 -8.12
N LEU A 276 6.14 -17.34 -7.24
CA LEU A 276 6.19 -17.62 -5.80
C LEU A 276 5.73 -19.05 -5.47
N VAL A 277 4.85 -19.63 -6.27
CA VAL A 277 4.33 -20.98 -6.00
C VAL A 277 5.48 -22.00 -6.00
N PRO A 278 6.21 -22.24 -7.11
CA PRO A 278 7.33 -23.20 -7.10
C PRO A 278 8.48 -22.76 -6.19
N LEU A 279 8.78 -21.46 -6.11
CA LEU A 279 9.86 -20.96 -5.27
C LEU A 279 9.61 -21.23 -3.77
N SER A 280 8.37 -21.13 -3.30
CA SER A 280 8.04 -21.39 -1.90
C SER A 280 8.30 -22.85 -1.48
N TRP A 281 8.25 -23.81 -2.43
CA TRP A 281 8.54 -25.21 -2.15
C TRP A 281 10.03 -25.50 -1.91
N LEU A 282 10.92 -24.61 -2.37
CA LEU A 282 12.37 -24.72 -2.11
C LEU A 282 12.73 -24.36 -0.66
N MET A 283 11.83 -23.67 0.06
CA MET A 283 12.08 -23.20 1.41
C MET A 283 11.80 -24.30 2.43
N PRO A 284 12.75 -24.63 3.33
CA PRO A 284 12.51 -25.49 4.47
C PRO A 284 11.70 -24.75 5.54
N GLU A 285 11.08 -25.47 6.47
CA GLU A 285 10.40 -24.86 7.60
C GLU A 285 11.40 -24.18 8.56
N SER A 286 10.92 -23.21 9.37
CA SER A 286 11.75 -22.54 10.35
C SER A 286 12.29 -23.51 11.41
N PRO A 287 13.62 -23.61 11.58
CA PRO A 287 14.19 -24.46 12.63
C PRO A 287 13.78 -23.99 14.04
N ARG A 288 13.71 -22.67 14.25
CA ARG A 288 13.29 -22.08 15.53
C ARG A 288 11.86 -22.47 15.89
N TRP A 289 10.94 -22.41 14.91
CA TRP A 289 9.56 -22.83 15.11
C TRP A 289 9.44 -24.34 15.40
N LEU A 290 10.24 -25.17 14.72
CA LEU A 290 10.27 -26.61 14.98
C LEU A 290 10.74 -26.93 16.40
N CYS A 291 11.79 -26.26 16.90
CA CYS A 291 12.22 -26.38 18.28
C CYS A 291 11.12 -25.99 19.26
N PHE A 292 10.44 -24.88 19.01
CA PHE A 292 9.31 -24.43 19.84
C PHE A 292 8.14 -25.44 19.86
N LYS A 293 7.94 -26.20 18.77
CA LYS A 293 6.94 -27.28 18.68
C LYS A 293 7.43 -28.62 19.19
N GLY A 294 8.61 -28.71 19.81
CA GLY A 294 9.20 -29.96 20.33
C GLY A 294 9.73 -30.91 19.24
N ARG A 295 9.79 -30.48 17.98
CA ARG A 295 10.28 -31.27 16.84
C ARG A 295 11.79 -31.07 16.63
N LEU A 296 12.58 -31.37 17.67
CA LEU A 296 14.03 -31.10 17.70
C LEU A 296 14.80 -31.88 16.63
N ALA A 297 14.40 -33.13 16.33
CA ALA A 297 15.05 -33.93 15.30
C ALA A 297 14.92 -33.33 13.90
N ASP A 298 13.73 -32.79 13.55
CA ASP A 298 13.50 -32.13 12.27
C ASP A 298 14.25 -30.79 12.19
N ALA A 299 14.28 -30.05 13.29
CA ALA A 299 15.04 -28.80 13.40
C ALA A 299 16.54 -29.04 13.17
N LYS A 300 17.12 -30.06 13.84
CA LYS A 300 18.52 -30.47 13.67
C LYS A 300 18.85 -30.79 12.21
N LYS A 301 17.98 -31.58 11.55
CA LYS A 301 18.17 -31.96 10.15
C LYS A 301 18.23 -30.75 9.23
N ILE A 302 17.37 -29.74 9.48
CA ILE A 302 17.38 -28.49 8.68
C ILE A 302 18.63 -27.68 8.98
N CYS A 303 19.02 -27.48 10.26
CA CYS A 303 20.24 -26.76 10.64
C CYS A 303 21.50 -27.40 10.02
N VAL A 304 21.63 -28.72 10.08
CA VAL A 304 22.75 -29.46 9.46
C VAL A 304 22.76 -29.25 7.93
N THR A 305 21.58 -29.28 7.31
CA THR A 305 21.47 -29.04 5.86
C THR A 305 21.87 -27.61 5.49
N MET A 306 21.45 -26.62 6.28
CA MET A 306 21.80 -25.22 6.11
C MET A 306 23.30 -25.01 6.30
N ALA A 307 23.89 -25.53 7.38
CA ALA A 307 25.31 -25.47 7.66
C ALA A 307 26.11 -26.04 6.48
N LYS A 308 25.84 -27.25 6.06
CA LYS A 308 26.52 -27.90 4.94
C LYS A 308 26.45 -27.09 3.65
N ARG A 309 25.29 -26.51 3.32
CA ARG A 309 25.12 -25.67 2.11
C ARG A 309 25.79 -24.29 2.23
N ASN A 310 25.95 -23.79 3.44
CA ASN A 310 26.69 -22.56 3.72
C ASN A 310 28.21 -22.77 3.82
N GLY A 311 28.69 -24.04 3.85
CA GLY A 311 30.08 -24.37 3.99
C GLY A 311 30.59 -24.34 5.44
N THR A 312 29.70 -24.52 6.41
CA THR A 312 29.95 -24.59 7.84
C THR A 312 29.48 -25.94 8.41
N GLU A 313 29.80 -26.22 9.65
CA GLU A 313 29.32 -27.39 10.38
C GLU A 313 28.58 -26.93 11.64
N LEU A 314 27.51 -27.61 12.00
CA LEU A 314 26.79 -27.37 13.24
C LEU A 314 27.56 -27.97 14.41
N SER A 315 27.98 -27.15 15.37
CA SER A 315 28.70 -27.58 16.56
C SER A 315 27.81 -28.48 17.45
N ALA A 316 28.37 -29.61 17.87
CA ALA A 316 27.67 -30.56 18.75
C ALA A 316 27.32 -29.94 20.11
N ASP A 317 28.20 -29.07 20.63
CA ASP A 317 28.03 -28.41 21.93
C ASP A 317 26.87 -27.42 21.88
N VAL A 318 26.83 -26.54 20.85
CA VAL A 318 25.75 -25.57 20.62
C VAL A 318 24.41 -26.29 20.47
N TRP A 319 24.38 -27.42 19.74
CA TRP A 319 23.14 -28.19 19.60
C TRP A 319 22.71 -28.85 20.91
N SER A 320 23.64 -29.40 21.70
CA SER A 320 23.31 -30.03 22.98
C SER A 320 22.73 -29.06 23.99
N GLU A 321 23.19 -27.81 24.02
CA GLU A 321 22.63 -26.74 24.82
C GLU A 321 21.23 -26.36 24.35
N THR A 322 21.01 -26.28 23.03
CA THR A 322 19.70 -26.06 22.43
C THR A 322 18.70 -27.10 22.89
N GLU A 323 19.08 -28.37 22.82
CA GLU A 323 18.22 -29.50 23.20
C GLU A 323 17.87 -29.48 24.67
N LYS A 324 18.83 -29.15 25.54
CA LYS A 324 18.58 -29.00 26.99
C LYS A 324 17.61 -27.85 27.28
N HIS A 325 17.81 -26.69 26.63
CA HIS A 325 16.99 -25.50 26.82
C HIS A 325 15.52 -25.77 26.45
N TYR A 326 15.27 -26.28 25.24
CA TYR A 326 13.88 -26.52 24.79
C TYR A 326 13.21 -27.71 25.50
N ASN A 327 13.96 -28.72 25.93
CA ASN A 327 13.39 -29.81 26.77
C ASN A 327 13.01 -29.31 28.16
N SER A 328 13.77 -28.40 28.77
CA SER A 328 13.39 -27.78 30.06
C SER A 328 12.20 -26.84 29.93
N GLU A 329 12.16 -25.98 28.88
CA GLU A 329 11.01 -25.08 28.63
C GLU A 329 9.70 -25.86 28.36
N ASN A 330 9.75 -26.92 27.58
CA ASN A 330 8.56 -27.75 27.33
C ASN A 330 7.98 -28.39 28.60
N ASN A 331 8.80 -28.64 29.61
CA ASN A 331 8.36 -29.13 30.91
C ASN A 331 7.75 -28.02 31.79
N GLU A 332 8.12 -26.76 31.58
CA GLU A 332 7.64 -25.59 32.36
C GLU A 332 6.44 -24.85 31.74
N GLN A 333 6.25 -24.94 30.41
CA GLN A 333 5.22 -24.21 29.67
C GLN A 333 3.76 -24.50 30.06
N GLY A 334 3.50 -25.51 30.91
CA GLY A 334 2.18 -25.73 31.51
C GLY A 334 1.73 -24.63 32.48
N LYS A 335 2.59 -23.69 32.91
CA LYS A 335 2.31 -22.77 34.03
C LYS A 335 2.45 -21.24 33.75
N THR A 336 3.02 -20.76 32.65
CA THR A 336 3.52 -19.36 32.61
C THR A 336 2.93 -18.41 31.58
N ASN A 337 2.10 -18.83 30.62
CA ASN A 337 1.75 -17.97 29.46
C ASN A 337 0.65 -16.91 29.70
N THR A 338 -0.09 -16.94 30.81
CA THR A 338 -1.14 -15.94 31.09
C THR A 338 -0.67 -14.73 31.90
N ASN A 339 0.46 -14.84 32.59
CA ASN A 339 0.95 -13.78 33.47
C ASN A 339 1.78 -12.70 32.74
N SER A 340 2.45 -13.04 31.64
CA SER A 340 3.35 -12.14 30.89
C SER A 340 2.62 -10.91 30.30
N LEU A 341 1.44 -11.12 29.71
CA LEU A 341 0.62 -10.02 29.18
C LEU A 341 0.13 -9.10 30.28
N LYS A 342 -0.38 -9.69 31.37
CA LYS A 342 -0.90 -8.95 32.50
C LYS A 342 0.19 -8.14 33.21
N GLU A 343 1.40 -8.67 33.27
CA GLU A 343 2.56 -8.02 33.86
C GLU A 343 3.09 -6.87 32.98
N THR A 344 3.14 -7.04 31.66
CA THR A 344 3.51 -5.98 30.72
C THR A 344 2.55 -4.78 30.78
N PHE A 345 1.25 -5.04 30.93
CA PHE A 345 0.23 -4.00 31.04
C PHE A 345 -0.04 -3.52 32.47
N SER A 346 0.59 -4.08 33.50
CA SER A 346 0.37 -3.65 34.90
C SER A 346 0.98 -2.28 35.21
N ARG A 347 2.10 -1.92 34.56
CA ARG A 347 2.82 -0.66 34.81
C ARG A 347 2.20 0.50 34.01
N PRO A 348 1.78 1.62 34.63
CA PRO A 348 1.11 2.73 33.95
C PRO A 348 2.01 3.39 32.90
N TYR A 349 3.31 3.49 33.13
CA TYR A 349 4.29 4.02 32.18
C TYR A 349 4.33 3.17 30.89
N THR A 350 4.36 1.84 31.02
CA THR A 350 4.40 0.93 29.87
C THR A 350 3.11 1.03 29.03
N ARG A 351 1.96 1.18 29.69
CA ARG A 351 0.67 1.41 28.98
C ARG A 351 0.69 2.69 28.18
N PHE A 352 1.07 3.81 28.80
CA PHE A 352 1.16 5.09 28.10
C PHE A 352 2.11 5.02 26.92
N PHE A 353 3.25 4.37 27.09
CA PHE A 353 4.25 4.24 26.03
C PHE A 353 3.75 3.38 24.86
N ILE A 354 3.09 2.25 25.12
CA ILE A 354 2.48 1.41 24.06
C ILE A 354 1.42 2.20 23.29
N VAL A 355 0.53 2.92 23.99
CA VAL A 355 -0.51 3.75 23.34
C VAL A 355 0.13 4.85 22.47
N ALA A 356 1.17 5.50 22.96
CA ALA A 356 1.89 6.52 22.18
C ALA A 356 2.52 5.94 20.91
N VAL A 357 3.16 4.76 21.01
CA VAL A 357 3.74 4.06 19.85
C VAL A 357 2.65 3.64 18.86
N MET A 358 1.52 3.10 19.35
CA MET A 358 0.37 2.76 18.50
C MET A 358 -0.17 3.98 17.76
N PHE A 359 -0.25 5.13 18.40
CA PHE A 359 -0.69 6.37 17.78
C PHE A 359 0.27 6.86 16.69
N VAL A 360 1.58 6.81 16.96
CA VAL A 360 2.61 7.12 15.94
C VAL A 360 2.48 6.18 14.73
N TRP A 361 2.27 4.87 14.96
CA TRP A 361 2.08 3.91 13.90
C TRP A 361 0.83 4.18 13.05
N ALA A 362 -0.30 4.50 13.69
CA ALA A 362 -1.55 4.79 13.00
C ALA A 362 -1.40 6.02 12.09
N ILE A 363 -0.79 7.10 12.60
CA ILE A 363 -0.58 8.32 11.81
C ILE A 363 0.43 8.10 10.70
N THR A 364 1.59 7.50 11.00
CA THR A 364 2.63 7.25 9.98
C THR A 364 2.08 6.39 8.85
N SER A 365 1.33 5.34 9.19
CA SER A 365 0.70 4.46 8.22
C SER A 365 -0.36 5.18 7.37
N MET A 366 -1.22 5.99 8.01
CA MET A 366 -2.23 6.78 7.29
C MET A 366 -1.57 7.74 6.27
N VAL A 367 -0.51 8.45 6.68
CA VAL A 367 0.22 9.37 5.80
C VAL A 367 0.93 8.62 4.67
N TYR A 368 1.64 7.54 5.00
CA TYR A 368 2.38 6.74 4.01
C TYR A 368 1.46 6.18 2.92
N TYR A 369 0.36 5.53 3.29
CA TYR A 369 -0.60 4.99 2.32
C TYR A 369 -1.42 6.08 1.63
N GLY A 370 -1.71 7.18 2.32
CA GLY A 370 -2.33 8.36 1.71
C GLY A 370 -1.48 8.95 0.59
N LEU A 371 -0.17 9.07 0.80
CA LEU A 371 0.78 9.57 -0.23
C LEU A 371 0.91 8.61 -1.41
N ILE A 372 0.83 7.28 -1.18
CA ILE A 372 0.80 6.30 -2.27
C ILE A 372 -0.45 6.52 -3.13
N LEU A 373 -1.63 6.55 -2.53
CA LEU A 373 -2.88 6.75 -3.27
C LEU A 373 -2.94 8.12 -3.97
N ASN A 374 -2.39 9.15 -3.35
CA ASN A 374 -2.36 10.51 -3.91
C ASN A 374 -1.40 10.67 -5.09
N THR A 375 -0.55 9.69 -5.37
CA THR A 375 0.38 9.75 -6.50
C THR A 375 -0.33 9.93 -7.85
N GLY A 376 -1.55 9.37 -7.99
CA GLY A 376 -2.39 9.51 -9.18
C GLY A 376 -2.91 10.93 -9.44
N SER A 377 -2.98 11.79 -8.41
CA SER A 377 -3.47 13.17 -8.49
C SER A 377 -2.36 14.23 -8.66
N LEU A 378 -1.10 13.81 -8.57
CA LEU A 378 0.03 14.73 -8.76
C LEU A 378 0.14 15.15 -10.23
N VAL A 379 0.53 16.41 -10.42
CA VAL A 379 0.71 16.99 -11.75
C VAL A 379 1.83 16.28 -12.51
N GLY A 380 1.64 16.08 -13.80
CA GLY A 380 2.57 15.42 -14.69
C GLY A 380 2.15 14.01 -15.09
N ASN A 381 3.10 13.25 -15.61
CA ASN A 381 2.83 11.89 -16.07
C ASN A 381 2.78 10.93 -14.89
N ILE A 382 1.64 10.25 -14.71
CA ILE A 382 1.40 9.32 -13.59
C ILE A 382 2.42 8.19 -13.54
N PHE A 383 2.87 7.68 -14.69
CA PHE A 383 3.88 6.61 -14.76
C PHE A 383 5.22 7.09 -14.22
N ILE A 384 5.61 8.32 -14.58
CA ILE A 384 6.85 8.96 -14.07
C ILE A 384 6.70 9.24 -12.57
N ASN A 385 5.58 9.80 -12.14
CA ASN A 385 5.33 10.10 -10.72
C ASN A 385 5.40 8.84 -9.85
N ASN A 386 4.78 7.72 -10.29
CA ASN A 386 4.86 6.48 -9.53
C ASN A 386 6.26 5.88 -9.57
N THR A 387 6.99 5.98 -10.68
CA THR A 387 8.39 5.54 -10.77
C THR A 387 9.29 6.32 -9.82
N ILE A 388 9.18 7.65 -9.80
CA ILE A 388 9.92 8.51 -8.86
C ILE A 388 9.51 8.15 -7.42
N GLY A 389 8.23 7.93 -7.16
CA GLY A 389 7.74 7.51 -5.86
C GLY A 389 8.35 6.19 -5.37
N GLY A 390 8.49 5.19 -6.23
CA GLY A 390 9.18 3.93 -5.95
C GLY A 390 10.69 4.12 -5.74
N LEU A 391 11.32 5.01 -6.52
CA LEU A 391 12.73 5.36 -6.33
C LEU A 391 12.96 6.04 -4.97
N MET A 392 12.08 6.97 -4.56
CA MET A 392 12.18 7.61 -3.25
C MET A 392 12.07 6.59 -2.11
N GLU A 393 11.24 5.57 -2.26
CA GLU A 393 11.08 4.49 -1.29
C GLU A 393 12.35 3.62 -1.22
N LEU A 394 12.86 3.18 -2.36
CA LEU A 394 14.12 2.43 -2.44
C LEU A 394 15.28 3.21 -1.81
N LEU A 395 15.40 4.50 -2.12
CA LEU A 395 16.44 5.36 -1.54
C LEU A 395 16.25 5.56 -0.03
N ALA A 396 15.02 5.74 0.44
CA ALA A 396 14.71 5.93 1.85
C ALA A 396 15.19 4.74 2.70
N ASP A 397 14.83 3.52 2.30
CA ASP A 397 15.21 2.31 3.04
C ASP A 397 16.72 2.00 2.95
N THR A 398 17.34 2.31 1.81
CA THR A 398 18.79 2.15 1.65
C THR A 398 19.56 3.15 2.51
N VAL A 399 19.13 4.42 2.53
CA VAL A 399 19.75 5.49 3.34
C VAL A 399 19.47 5.28 4.84
N ALA A 400 18.36 4.62 5.21
CA ALA A 400 18.04 4.32 6.60
C ALA A 400 19.16 3.55 7.30
N ILE A 401 19.82 2.60 6.62
CA ILE A 401 20.85 1.74 7.20
C ILE A 401 22.01 2.54 7.81
N PRO A 402 22.75 3.37 7.04
CA PRO A 402 23.84 4.18 7.60
C PRO A 402 23.31 5.25 8.57
N VAL A 403 22.17 5.87 8.30
CA VAL A 403 21.63 6.95 9.15
C VAL A 403 21.30 6.43 10.54
N ILE A 404 20.67 5.26 10.66
CA ILE A 404 20.40 4.62 11.96
C ILE A 404 21.70 4.37 12.73
N SER A 405 22.74 3.93 12.04
CA SER A 405 24.04 3.66 12.66
C SER A 405 24.71 4.92 13.22
N PHE A 406 24.51 6.09 12.58
CA PHE A 406 25.12 7.35 13.00
C PHE A 406 24.34 8.07 14.10
N ILE A 407 23.01 8.19 13.98
CA ILE A 407 22.19 9.06 14.86
C ILE A 407 21.16 8.29 15.70
N GLY A 408 21.04 6.99 15.48
CA GLY A 408 20.14 6.09 16.20
C GLY A 408 18.68 6.17 15.73
N PHE A 409 17.86 5.16 16.11
CA PHE A 409 16.48 4.99 15.65
C PHE A 409 15.57 6.17 15.97
N THR A 410 15.56 6.66 17.21
CA THR A 410 14.63 7.71 17.68
C THR A 410 14.80 9.02 16.92
N ARG A 411 16.05 9.44 16.74
CA ARG A 411 16.38 10.69 16.02
C ARG A 411 16.08 10.55 14.53
N THR A 412 16.45 9.42 13.93
CA THR A 412 16.14 9.14 12.52
C THR A 412 14.65 9.21 12.27
N ASN A 413 13.83 8.57 13.10
CA ASN A 413 12.38 8.60 12.96
C ASN A 413 11.80 10.01 13.16
N GLY A 414 12.30 10.76 14.16
CA GLY A 414 11.88 12.14 14.40
C GLY A 414 12.17 13.07 13.22
N TYR A 415 13.39 13.02 12.67
CA TYR A 415 13.76 13.86 11.52
C TYR A 415 13.02 13.47 10.24
N SER A 416 12.79 12.18 10.01
CA SER A 416 12.06 11.72 8.83
C SER A 416 10.58 12.13 8.86
N LEU A 417 9.91 12.04 10.01
CA LEU A 417 8.55 12.54 10.18
C LEU A 417 8.48 14.07 10.07
N PHE A 418 9.47 14.78 10.58
CA PHE A 418 9.55 16.24 10.45
C PHE A 418 9.69 16.65 8.97
N ILE A 419 10.60 16.02 8.22
CA ILE A 419 10.77 16.27 6.79
C ILE A 419 9.45 15.99 6.05
N ALA A 420 8.82 14.83 6.29
CA ALA A 420 7.55 14.49 5.67
C ALA A 420 6.47 15.54 5.94
N SER A 421 6.32 15.98 7.20
CA SER A 421 5.30 16.95 7.60
C SER A 421 5.51 18.31 6.98
N VAL A 422 6.73 18.84 7.03
CA VAL A 422 7.05 20.18 6.51
C VAL A 422 6.91 20.22 4.98
N THR A 423 7.41 19.20 4.28
CA THR A 423 7.36 19.19 2.81
C THR A 423 5.94 18.94 2.29
N CYS A 424 5.14 18.07 2.92
CA CYS A 424 3.74 17.88 2.55
C CYS A 424 2.91 19.14 2.83
N LEU A 425 3.14 19.82 3.96
CA LEU A 425 2.48 21.09 4.26
C LEU A 425 2.87 22.16 3.23
N ALA A 426 4.16 22.30 2.93
CA ALA A 426 4.65 23.26 1.94
C ALA A 426 4.08 22.97 0.54
N SER A 427 3.96 21.69 0.15
CA SER A 427 3.32 21.28 -1.11
C SER A 427 1.86 21.71 -1.16
N THR A 428 1.10 21.49 -0.09
CA THR A 428 -0.31 21.89 0.01
C THR A 428 -0.45 23.41 -0.08
N VAL A 429 0.36 24.16 0.67
CA VAL A 429 0.36 25.63 0.64
C VAL A 429 0.73 26.17 -0.74
N ALA A 430 1.73 25.59 -1.41
CA ALA A 430 2.12 26.00 -2.77
C ALA A 430 0.96 25.82 -3.76
N LEU A 431 0.24 24.70 -3.71
CA LEU A 431 -0.93 24.46 -4.55
C LEU A 431 -2.09 25.40 -4.24
N GLN A 432 -2.24 25.81 -2.98
CA GLN A 432 -3.28 26.76 -2.59
C GLN A 432 -3.12 28.13 -3.26
N PHE A 433 -1.90 28.65 -3.29
CA PHE A 433 -1.65 30.00 -3.78
C PHE A 433 -1.29 30.06 -5.27
N GLY A 434 -0.88 28.94 -5.87
CA GLY A 434 -0.35 28.95 -7.23
C GLY A 434 -0.81 27.79 -8.12
N SER A 435 -1.98 27.20 -7.87
CA SER A 435 -2.51 26.08 -8.65
C SER A 435 -2.69 26.34 -10.15
N HIS A 436 -2.73 27.59 -10.56
CA HIS A 436 -2.82 28.03 -11.97
C HIS A 436 -1.46 28.20 -12.64
N ILE A 437 -0.35 28.10 -11.90
CA ILE A 437 1.02 28.29 -12.42
C ILE A 437 1.71 26.92 -12.52
N ILE A 438 2.03 26.46 -13.71
CA ILE A 438 2.66 25.15 -13.98
C ILE A 438 3.97 24.98 -13.18
N ALA A 439 4.78 26.03 -13.05
CA ALA A 439 6.01 25.97 -12.28
C ALA A 439 5.75 25.69 -10.79
N VAL A 440 4.69 26.26 -10.21
CA VAL A 440 4.29 26.02 -8.82
C VAL A 440 3.73 24.62 -8.63
N GLN A 441 2.96 24.11 -9.59
CA GLN A 441 2.45 22.74 -9.58
C GLN A 441 3.61 21.72 -9.61
N ASN A 442 4.60 21.91 -10.48
CA ASN A 442 5.79 21.06 -10.54
C ASN A 442 6.62 21.13 -9.27
N PHE A 443 6.76 22.31 -8.67
CA PHE A 443 7.43 22.48 -7.38
C PHE A 443 6.69 21.78 -6.24
N ALA A 444 5.38 21.88 -6.21
CA ALA A 444 4.54 21.17 -5.23
C ALA A 444 4.66 19.64 -5.38
N THR A 445 4.69 19.14 -6.61
CA THR A 445 4.93 17.72 -6.89
C THR A 445 6.31 17.26 -6.37
N ALA A 446 7.36 18.06 -6.60
CA ALA A 446 8.69 17.77 -6.07
C ALA A 446 8.72 17.74 -4.53
N LEU A 447 8.06 18.69 -3.87
CA LEU A 447 7.91 18.70 -2.41
C LEU A 447 7.14 17.47 -1.89
N ALA A 448 6.08 17.05 -2.58
CA ALA A 448 5.33 15.85 -2.24
C ALA A 448 6.20 14.58 -2.35
N MET A 449 7.09 14.50 -3.35
CA MET A 449 8.03 13.37 -3.48
C MET A 449 9.09 13.35 -2.37
N ILE A 450 9.59 14.51 -1.94
CA ILE A 450 10.48 14.61 -0.75
C ILE A 450 9.69 14.20 0.51
N GLY A 451 8.43 14.59 0.62
CA GLY A 451 7.54 14.15 1.70
C GLY A 451 7.34 12.64 1.71
N LYS A 452 7.17 12.02 0.54
CA LYS A 452 7.10 10.57 0.39
C LYS A 452 8.40 9.89 0.84
N PHE A 453 9.57 10.43 0.47
CA PHE A 453 10.86 9.92 0.96
C PHE A 453 10.92 9.93 2.51
N GLY A 454 10.54 11.05 3.14
CA GLY A 454 10.51 11.14 4.60
C GLY A 454 9.53 10.17 5.25
N ALA A 455 8.33 10.01 4.67
CA ALA A 455 7.32 9.09 5.18
C ALA A 455 7.74 7.62 5.04
N SER A 456 8.35 7.24 3.90
CA SER A 456 8.89 5.89 3.67
C SER A 456 10.04 5.58 4.62
N LEU A 457 10.96 6.53 4.82
CA LEU A 457 12.05 6.41 5.79
C LEU A 457 11.50 6.20 7.20
N ALA A 458 10.52 7.00 7.63
CA ALA A 458 9.89 6.87 8.94
C ALA A 458 9.22 5.51 9.10
N PHE A 459 8.49 5.05 8.08
CA PHE A 459 7.77 3.79 8.10
C PHE A 459 8.74 2.59 8.24
N GLY A 460 9.80 2.53 7.43
CA GLY A 460 10.83 1.48 7.49
C GLY A 460 11.59 1.45 8.82
N VAL A 461 12.01 2.63 9.30
CA VAL A 461 12.72 2.77 10.58
C VAL A 461 11.83 2.37 11.77
N LEU A 462 10.53 2.71 11.73
CA LEU A 462 9.60 2.46 12.82
C LEU A 462 9.40 0.96 13.08
N TYR A 463 9.45 0.11 12.03
CA TYR A 463 9.46 -1.35 12.18
C TYR A 463 10.59 -1.84 13.08
N GLN A 464 11.80 -1.43 12.80
CA GLN A 464 13.00 -1.84 13.55
C GLN A 464 13.03 -1.21 14.94
N HIS A 465 12.70 0.07 15.01
CA HIS A 465 12.65 0.81 16.28
C HIS A 465 11.67 0.19 17.27
N THR A 466 10.47 -0.22 16.83
CA THR A 466 9.47 -0.85 17.70
C THR A 466 10.00 -2.15 18.31
N VAL A 467 10.74 -2.95 17.55
CA VAL A 467 11.34 -4.20 18.06
C VAL A 467 12.42 -3.92 19.11
N GLU A 468 13.20 -2.87 18.96
CA GLU A 468 14.27 -2.49 19.89
C GLU A 468 13.76 -1.79 21.17
N MET A 469 12.63 -1.09 21.09
CA MET A 469 12.06 -0.34 22.22
C MET A 469 11.54 -1.21 23.36
N PHE A 470 11.10 -2.44 23.08
CA PHE A 470 10.45 -3.30 24.07
C PHE A 470 11.35 -4.42 24.55
N ALA A 471 11.34 -4.68 25.86
CA ALA A 471 12.01 -5.82 26.46
C ALA A 471 11.47 -7.15 25.91
N THR A 472 12.29 -8.19 25.94
CA THR A 472 11.98 -9.51 25.35
C THR A 472 10.64 -10.10 25.77
N VAL A 473 10.24 -9.91 27.05
CA VAL A 473 8.99 -10.42 27.67
C VAL A 473 7.80 -9.61 27.19
N GLY A 474 7.61 -8.86 26.38
CA GLY A 474 6.42 -8.13 25.92
C GLY A 474 6.55 -7.63 24.48
N ARG A 475 7.73 -7.86 23.89
CA ARG A 475 8.12 -7.35 22.58
C ARG A 475 7.14 -7.77 21.48
N SER A 476 6.81 -9.05 21.41
CA SER A 476 5.92 -9.59 20.39
C SER A 476 4.51 -9.03 20.49
N THR A 477 4.00 -8.86 21.72
CA THR A 477 2.68 -8.28 21.95
C THR A 477 2.64 -6.79 21.60
N ALA A 478 3.63 -6.02 22.06
CA ALA A 478 3.71 -4.59 21.75
C ALA A 478 3.87 -4.34 20.24
N PHE A 479 4.69 -5.14 19.58
CA PHE A 479 4.84 -5.09 18.12
C PHE A 479 3.52 -5.45 17.40
N GLY A 480 2.84 -6.52 17.81
CA GLY A 480 1.55 -6.92 17.25
C GLY A 480 0.49 -5.83 17.39
N LEU A 481 0.37 -5.22 18.58
CA LEU A 481 -0.55 -4.10 18.80
C LEU A 481 -0.22 -2.88 17.94
N SER A 482 1.06 -2.58 17.78
CA SER A 482 1.54 -1.49 16.94
C SER A 482 1.19 -1.73 15.46
N MET A 483 1.36 -2.96 14.99
CA MET A 483 0.97 -3.35 13.63
C MET A 483 -0.55 -3.26 13.42
N MET A 484 -1.36 -3.65 14.40
CA MET A 484 -2.81 -3.45 14.33
C MET A 484 -3.18 -1.97 14.24
N ALA A 485 -2.54 -1.11 15.03
CA ALA A 485 -2.76 0.33 14.98
C ALA A 485 -2.38 0.92 13.61
N ALA A 486 -1.26 0.48 13.02
CA ALA A 486 -0.86 0.84 11.67
C ALA A 486 -1.94 0.50 10.63
N ARG A 487 -2.52 -0.70 10.72
CA ARG A 487 -3.58 -1.12 9.79
C ARG A 487 -4.88 -0.34 9.98
N ILE A 488 -5.23 0.00 11.22
CA ILE A 488 -6.36 0.90 11.50
C ILE A 488 -6.10 2.28 10.86
N GLY A 489 -4.90 2.85 11.00
CA GLY A 489 -4.54 4.09 10.33
C GLY A 489 -4.69 4.02 8.80
N SER A 490 -4.22 2.94 8.18
CA SER A 490 -4.33 2.75 6.72
C SER A 490 -5.77 2.64 6.21
N LEU A 491 -6.73 2.17 7.01
CA LEU A 491 -8.14 2.10 6.64
C LEU A 491 -8.76 3.48 6.33
N PHE A 492 -8.23 4.54 6.95
CA PHE A 492 -8.73 5.91 6.74
C PHE A 492 -8.06 6.61 5.55
N SER A 493 -6.93 6.11 5.04
CA SER A 493 -6.18 6.77 3.96
C SER A 493 -6.98 6.97 2.66
N PRO A 494 -7.84 6.05 2.16
CA PRO A 494 -8.62 6.28 0.96
C PRO A 494 -9.61 7.43 1.09
N PHE A 495 -10.21 7.59 2.27
CA PHE A 495 -11.19 8.64 2.52
C PHE A 495 -10.53 10.03 2.60
N THR A 496 -9.31 10.13 3.15
CA THR A 496 -8.58 11.40 3.18
C THR A 496 -8.19 11.89 1.78
N VAL A 497 -7.96 10.99 0.83
CA VAL A 497 -7.68 11.33 -0.57
C VAL A 497 -8.97 11.70 -1.30
N GLN A 498 -10.05 10.94 -1.12
CA GLN A 498 -11.32 11.15 -1.81
C GLN A 498 -12.02 12.46 -1.41
N THR A 499 -11.96 12.85 -0.12
CA THR A 499 -12.56 14.11 0.35
C THR A 499 -11.97 15.35 -0.32
N ASN A 500 -10.73 15.28 -0.80
CA ASN A 500 -10.13 16.36 -1.58
C ASN A 500 -10.79 16.54 -2.96
N TYR A 501 -11.39 15.49 -3.52
CA TYR A 501 -12.08 15.55 -4.81
C TYR A 501 -13.54 15.97 -4.71
N GLU A 502 -14.28 15.47 -3.70
CA GLU A 502 -15.72 15.60 -3.63
C GLU A 502 -16.22 16.71 -2.69
N MET A 503 -15.40 17.11 -1.70
CA MET A 503 -15.72 18.14 -0.73
C MET A 503 -14.69 19.27 -0.72
N PRO A 504 -14.70 20.13 -1.75
CA PRO A 504 -13.73 21.23 -1.85
C PRO A 504 -13.76 22.21 -0.67
N TRP A 505 -14.81 22.19 0.15
CA TRP A 505 -14.97 23.00 1.36
C TRP A 505 -14.34 22.37 2.63
N LEU A 506 -14.00 21.08 2.61
CA LEU A 506 -13.21 20.41 3.64
C LEU A 506 -11.70 20.45 3.35
N SER A 507 -11.30 20.78 2.11
CA SER A 507 -9.90 21.05 1.84
C SER A 507 -9.55 22.38 2.53
N PRO A 508 -8.54 22.47 3.40
CA PRO A 508 -8.12 23.72 4.03
C PRO A 508 -7.61 24.77 3.03
N VAL A 509 -7.76 24.52 1.75
CA VAL A 509 -7.15 25.20 0.60
C VAL A 509 -8.07 26.22 -0.06
N ARG A 510 -9.34 26.40 0.38
CA ARG A 510 -10.24 27.37 -0.27
C ARG A 510 -11.01 28.24 0.72
N LEU A 511 -10.27 28.86 1.63
CA LEU A 511 -10.74 30.07 2.28
C LEU A 511 -10.00 31.23 1.63
N ASN A 512 -10.55 31.76 0.54
CA ASN A 512 -10.55 33.22 0.28
C ASN A 512 -11.29 33.48 -1.05
N GLU A 513 -12.40 34.21 -0.88
CA GLU A 513 -13.28 34.93 -1.81
C GLU A 513 -14.19 34.10 -2.71
#